data_921c3c7fbe942e1e4d3b71bf7880cec4
#
_entry.id   921c3c7fbe942e1e4d3b71bf7880cec4
#
_cell.length_a   1.000
_cell.length_b   1.000
_cell.length_c   1.000
_cell.angle_alpha   90.00
_cell.angle_beta   90.00
_cell.angle_gamma   90.00
#
_symmetry.space_group_name_H-M   'P 1'
#
loop_
_entity.id
_entity.type
_entity.pdbx_description
1 polymer ?
#
loop_
_entity_poly.entity_id
_entity_poly.type
_entity_poly.pdbx_seq_one_letter_code
_entity_poly.pdbx_strand_id
1 'polypeptide(L)'
;MRKRPIERWMLSFLTLLIASECHFVAVMGSCGSFLVIRVSATESQRYARIGNPSVSASVVGQPSYVATISRARSDSTVTEIFGESGSYDVTVAKAGYGSVTRRVEVPFSGTCVAPHAVDLDVVMTPLR
;
A
#
# COMPACT_ATOMS: atom_id res chain seq x y z
N MET A 1 -17.73 -6.37 -60.36
CA MET A 1 -17.23 -7.18 -59.24
C MET A 1 -17.80 -6.64 -57.93
N ARG A 2 -18.56 -7.46 -57.27
CA ARG A 2 -19.15 -7.07 -55.98
C ARG A 2 -18.13 -7.29 -54.88
N LYS A 3 -17.63 -6.22 -54.26
CA LYS A 3 -16.83 -6.29 -53.05
C LYS A 3 -17.73 -6.77 -51.90
N ARG A 4 -17.29 -7.82 -51.23
CA ARG A 4 -18.05 -8.46 -50.16
C ARG A 4 -18.13 -7.53 -48.95
N PRO A 5 -19.31 -7.26 -48.39
CA PRO A 5 -19.46 -6.37 -47.22
C PRO A 5 -18.98 -6.99 -45.90
N ILE A 6 -18.48 -8.23 -45.93
CA ILE A 6 -18.10 -9.00 -44.75
C ILE A 6 -16.85 -8.42 -44.04
N GLU A 7 -15.92 -7.82 -44.78
CA GLU A 7 -14.69 -7.29 -44.20
C GLU A 7 -14.88 -6.02 -43.35
N ARG A 8 -15.91 -5.24 -43.64
CA ARG A 8 -16.22 -4.04 -42.86
C ARG A 8 -16.83 -4.33 -41.48
N TRP A 9 -17.49 -5.47 -41.36
CA TRP A 9 -18.12 -5.87 -40.09
C TRP A 9 -17.13 -6.45 -39.10
N MET A 10 -16.07 -7.12 -39.54
CA MET A 10 -15.02 -7.66 -38.70
C MET A 10 -14.17 -6.56 -38.05
N LEU A 11 -13.87 -5.49 -38.78
CA LEU A 11 -13.10 -4.35 -38.22
C LEU A 11 -13.89 -3.56 -37.17
N SER A 12 -15.21 -3.46 -37.30
CA SER A 12 -16.06 -2.83 -36.30
C SER A 12 -16.17 -3.63 -35.00
N PHE A 13 -16.15 -4.96 -35.09
CA PHE A 13 -16.21 -5.82 -33.91
C PHE A 13 -14.90 -5.79 -33.11
N LEU A 14 -13.76 -5.72 -33.78
CA LEU A 14 -12.45 -5.69 -33.15
C LEU A 14 -12.22 -4.37 -32.38
N THR A 15 -12.68 -3.25 -32.92
CA THR A 15 -12.62 -1.95 -32.24
C THR A 15 -13.52 -1.87 -31.01
N LEU A 16 -14.65 -2.56 -31.00
CA LEU A 16 -15.54 -2.58 -29.84
C LEU A 16 -14.97 -3.39 -28.67
N LEU A 17 -14.24 -4.48 -28.96
CA LEU A 17 -13.59 -5.31 -27.94
C LEU A 17 -12.43 -4.59 -27.23
N ILE A 18 -11.66 -3.78 -27.96
CA ILE A 18 -10.55 -3.02 -27.39
C ILE A 18 -11.06 -1.88 -26.48
N ALA A 19 -12.16 -1.24 -26.83
CA ALA A 19 -12.78 -0.21 -25.99
C ALA A 19 -13.38 -0.79 -24.70
N SER A 20 -13.81 -2.05 -24.71
CA SER A 20 -14.35 -2.75 -23.55
C SER A 20 -13.27 -3.09 -22.50
N GLU A 21 -12.08 -3.45 -22.94
CA GLU A 21 -10.97 -3.76 -22.02
C GLU A 21 -10.42 -2.52 -21.30
N CYS A 22 -10.34 -1.38 -21.99
CA CYS A 22 -9.92 -0.13 -21.36
C CYS A 22 -10.91 0.36 -20.28
N HIS A 23 -12.19 0.07 -20.44
CA HIS A 23 -13.22 0.47 -19.46
C HIS A 23 -13.15 -0.37 -18.18
N PHE A 24 -12.79 -1.63 -18.30
CA PHE A 24 -12.67 -2.54 -17.16
C PHE A 24 -11.48 -2.17 -16.24
N VAL A 25 -10.34 -1.77 -16.81
CA VAL A 25 -9.16 -1.37 -16.04
C VAL A 25 -9.40 -0.06 -15.27
N ALA A 26 -10.16 0.88 -15.83
CA ALA A 26 -10.47 2.15 -15.18
C ALA A 26 -11.39 2.01 -13.95
N VAL A 27 -12.26 0.99 -13.92
CA VAL A 27 -13.17 0.73 -12.79
C VAL A 27 -12.46 0.05 -11.61
N MET A 28 -11.37 -0.70 -11.85
CA MET A 28 -10.63 -1.40 -10.81
C MET A 28 -9.73 -0.49 -9.95
N GLY A 29 -9.42 0.73 -10.39
CA GLY A 29 -8.55 1.66 -9.66
C GLY A 29 -9.24 2.53 -8.61
N SER A 30 -10.55 2.38 -8.36
CA SER A 30 -11.33 3.34 -7.56
C SER A 30 -11.78 2.84 -6.18
N CYS A 31 -11.16 1.80 -5.63
CA CYS A 31 -11.61 1.18 -4.36
C CYS A 31 -11.19 1.94 -3.09
N GLY A 32 -10.36 2.96 -3.20
CA GLY A 32 -9.89 3.74 -2.05
C GLY A 32 -8.73 3.10 -1.28
N SER A 33 -8.36 3.74 -0.18
CA SER A 33 -7.28 3.30 0.70
C SER A 33 -7.84 2.67 1.97
N PHE A 34 -7.24 1.55 2.37
CA PHE A 34 -7.59 0.85 3.60
C PHE A 34 -6.44 0.90 4.60
N LEU A 35 -6.75 0.72 5.88
CA LEU A 35 -5.72 0.50 6.88
C LEU A 35 -5.02 -0.82 6.60
N VAL A 36 -3.72 -0.76 6.31
CA VAL A 36 -2.93 -1.94 5.92
C VAL A 36 -1.87 -2.33 6.93
N ILE A 37 -1.28 -1.37 7.64
CA ILE A 37 -0.22 -1.64 8.61
C ILE A 37 -0.41 -0.73 9.84
N ARG A 38 -0.28 -1.31 11.04
CA ARG A 38 -0.11 -0.59 12.30
C ARG A 38 1.32 -0.74 12.77
N VAL A 39 1.99 0.36 12.99
CA VAL A 39 3.39 0.38 13.38
C VAL A 39 3.52 0.85 14.81
N SER A 40 4.21 0.09 15.64
CA SER A 40 4.65 0.50 16.96
C SER A 40 6.16 0.29 17.11
N ALA A 41 6.82 1.10 17.94
CA ALA A 41 8.24 1.00 18.21
C ALA A 41 8.48 0.82 19.70
N THR A 42 9.41 -0.07 20.04
CA THR A 42 9.78 -0.42 21.40
C THR A 42 11.28 -0.25 21.58
N GLU A 43 11.68 0.34 22.69
CA GLU A 43 13.09 0.47 23.04
C GLU A 43 13.66 -0.89 23.48
N SER A 44 14.84 -1.23 22.97
CA SER A 44 15.46 -2.55 23.17
C SER A 44 15.90 -2.81 24.62
N GLN A 45 16.24 -1.79 25.38
CA GLN A 45 16.79 -1.95 26.74
C GLN A 45 15.70 -1.92 27.83
N ARG A 46 14.73 -1.03 27.68
CA ARG A 46 13.67 -0.81 28.69
C ARG A 46 12.35 -1.44 28.34
N TYR A 47 12.21 -1.97 27.13
CA TYR A 47 10.96 -2.49 26.57
C TYR A 47 9.79 -1.51 26.63
N ALA A 48 10.11 -0.20 26.72
CA ALA A 48 9.12 0.86 26.74
C ALA A 48 8.74 1.26 25.31
N ARG A 49 7.47 1.56 25.11
CA ARG A 49 7.01 2.08 23.82
C ARG A 49 7.55 3.47 23.54
N ILE A 50 7.99 3.67 22.33
CA ILE A 50 8.50 4.96 21.85
C ILE A 50 7.34 5.78 21.32
N GLY A 51 7.12 6.96 21.91
CA GLY A 51 6.11 7.90 21.44
C GLY A 51 6.58 8.69 20.21
N ASN A 52 5.66 8.95 19.31
CA ASN A 52 5.88 9.80 18.14
C ASN A 52 7.08 9.44 17.26
N PRO A 53 7.27 8.17 16.87
CA PRO A 53 8.31 7.86 15.91
C PRO A 53 7.96 8.44 14.55
N SER A 54 8.98 8.76 13.74
CA SER A 54 8.78 9.09 12.34
C SER A 54 8.68 7.80 11.53
N VAL A 55 7.58 7.63 10.80
CA VAL A 55 7.33 6.46 9.98
C VAL A 55 7.18 6.86 8.52
N SER A 56 7.87 6.18 7.64
CA SER A 56 7.71 6.28 6.20
C SER A 56 7.48 4.91 5.59
N ALA A 57 6.73 4.86 4.51
CA ALA A 57 6.42 3.62 3.82
C ALA A 57 6.45 3.82 2.31
N SER A 58 7.07 2.88 1.63
CA SER A 58 7.10 2.84 0.17
C SER A 58 6.62 1.47 -0.33
N VAL A 59 5.91 1.46 -1.44
CA VAL A 59 5.46 0.22 -2.10
C VAL A 59 6.58 -0.27 -3.00
N VAL A 60 6.97 -1.53 -2.82
CA VAL A 60 8.02 -2.16 -3.63
C VAL A 60 7.60 -2.20 -5.10
N GLY A 61 8.46 -1.69 -5.97
CA GLY A 61 8.20 -1.64 -7.41
C GLY A 61 7.31 -0.48 -7.88
N GLN A 62 6.81 0.37 -6.96
CA GLN A 62 5.98 1.53 -7.28
C GLN A 62 6.48 2.79 -6.53
N PRO A 63 7.62 3.37 -6.94
CA PRO A 63 8.24 4.48 -6.20
C PRO A 63 7.41 5.76 -6.20
N SER A 64 6.49 5.92 -7.15
CA SER A 64 5.57 7.07 -7.21
C SER A 64 4.33 6.93 -6.33
N TYR A 65 4.07 5.74 -5.79
CA TYR A 65 2.95 5.52 -4.89
C TYR A 65 3.26 6.07 -3.50
N VAL A 66 2.37 6.90 -2.98
CA VAL A 66 2.49 7.48 -1.64
C VAL A 66 1.39 6.92 -0.75
N ALA A 67 1.78 6.15 0.25
CA ALA A 67 0.86 5.71 1.29
C ALA A 67 0.50 6.88 2.22
N THR A 68 -0.72 6.90 2.71
CA THR A 68 -1.15 7.88 3.71
C THR A 68 -0.74 7.38 5.10
N ILE A 69 -0.02 8.21 5.84
CA ILE A 69 0.48 7.87 7.17
C ILE A 69 -0.14 8.84 8.17
N SER A 70 -0.76 8.29 9.21
CA SER A 70 -1.34 9.10 10.28
C SER A 70 -1.11 8.44 11.64
N ARG A 71 -1.14 9.25 12.69
CA ARG A 71 -1.06 8.73 14.04
C ARG A 71 -2.43 8.24 14.48
N ALA A 72 -2.48 7.11 15.20
CA ALA A 72 -3.73 6.61 15.76
C ALA A 72 -4.31 7.61 16.76
N ARG A 73 -5.61 7.84 16.69
CA ARG A 73 -6.30 8.82 17.57
C ARG A 73 -6.27 8.43 19.04
N SER A 74 -6.33 7.13 19.32
CA SER A 74 -6.40 6.60 20.68
C SER A 74 -5.03 6.34 21.31
N ASP A 75 -3.96 6.29 20.51
CA ASP A 75 -2.64 5.91 20.99
C ASP A 75 -1.54 6.59 20.15
N SER A 76 -0.84 7.55 20.73
CA SER A 76 0.26 8.29 20.07
C SER A 76 1.50 7.43 19.82
N THR A 77 1.57 6.23 20.37
CA THR A 77 2.66 5.28 20.12
C THR A 77 2.43 4.40 18.89
N VAL A 78 1.22 4.46 18.31
CA VAL A 78 0.85 3.70 17.13
C VAL A 78 0.71 4.62 15.92
N THR A 79 1.37 4.27 14.84
CA THR A 79 1.23 4.92 13.53
C THR A 79 0.49 4.00 12.57
N GLU A 80 -0.49 4.53 11.88
CA GLU A 80 -1.32 3.78 10.95
C GLU A 80 -0.94 4.13 9.50
N ILE A 81 -0.78 3.10 8.67
CA ILE A 81 -0.49 3.24 7.24
C ILE A 81 -1.71 2.79 6.46
N PHE A 82 -2.19 3.67 5.58
CA PHE A 82 -3.34 3.44 4.71
C PHE A 82 -2.87 3.30 3.27
N GLY A 83 -3.37 2.31 2.59
CA GLY A 83 -3.00 2.04 1.20
C GLY A 83 -3.73 0.81 0.67
N GLU A 84 -3.11 0.17 -0.30
CA GLU A 84 -3.59 -1.06 -0.92
C GLU A 84 -2.75 -2.25 -0.43
N SER A 85 -3.24 -3.46 -0.70
CA SER A 85 -2.45 -4.67 -0.50
C SER A 85 -1.18 -4.66 -1.35
N GLY A 86 -0.12 -5.28 -0.88
CA GLY A 86 1.16 -5.34 -1.56
C GLY A 86 2.34 -5.43 -0.60
N SER A 87 3.54 -5.32 -1.15
CA SER A 87 4.78 -5.32 -0.37
C SER A 87 5.20 -3.89 -0.05
N TYR A 88 5.46 -3.62 1.22
CA TYR A 88 5.89 -2.32 1.71
C TYR A 88 7.27 -2.39 2.34
N ASP A 89 8.11 -1.39 2.09
CA ASP A 89 9.29 -1.10 2.90
C ASP A 89 8.94 0.01 3.89
N VAL A 90 8.89 -0.34 5.17
CA VAL A 90 8.53 0.57 6.26
C VAL A 90 9.78 0.95 7.02
N THR A 91 10.05 2.24 7.11
CA THR A 91 11.18 2.79 7.86
C THR A 91 10.67 3.55 9.07
N VAL A 92 11.21 3.21 10.24
CA VAL A 92 10.90 3.84 11.52
C VAL A 92 12.16 4.54 12.03
N ALA A 93 12.02 5.80 12.35
CA ALA A 93 13.13 6.63 12.87
C ALA A 93 12.67 7.46 14.08
N LYS A 94 13.59 7.67 15.01
CA LYS A 94 13.40 8.54 16.16
C LYS A 94 14.75 9.14 16.54
N ALA A 95 14.77 10.43 16.87
CA ALA A 95 15.98 11.08 17.35
C ALA A 95 16.54 10.35 18.60
N GLY A 96 17.83 10.03 18.57
CA GLY A 96 18.49 9.26 19.62
C GLY A 96 18.45 7.74 19.43
N TYR A 97 17.86 7.24 18.34
CA TYR A 97 17.79 5.82 18.02
C TYR A 97 18.28 5.52 16.60
N GLY A 98 18.80 4.32 16.40
CA GLY A 98 19.08 3.84 15.06
C GLY A 98 17.78 3.60 14.28
N SER A 99 17.71 4.07 13.03
CA SER A 99 16.54 3.82 12.19
C SER A 99 16.46 2.34 11.78
N VAL A 100 15.24 1.85 11.61
CA VAL A 100 14.94 0.44 11.27
C VAL A 100 14.04 0.40 10.05
N THR A 101 14.40 -0.42 9.08
CA THR A 101 13.57 -0.70 7.91
C THR A 101 13.15 -2.16 7.91
N ARG A 102 11.85 -2.39 7.68
CA ARG A 102 11.29 -3.75 7.59
C ARG A 102 10.42 -3.86 6.35
N ARG A 103 10.49 -5.01 5.70
CA ARG A 103 9.58 -5.36 4.63
C ARG A 103 8.34 -6.02 5.21
N VAL A 104 7.16 -5.52 4.80
CA VAL A 104 5.86 -6.01 5.26
C VAL A 104 5.04 -6.42 4.05
N GLU A 105 4.53 -7.64 4.07
CA GLU A 105 3.62 -8.15 3.06
C GLU A 105 2.17 -7.99 3.56
N VAL A 106 1.36 -7.25 2.79
CA VAL A 106 -0.07 -7.10 3.05
C VAL A 106 -0.81 -7.96 2.04
N PRO A 107 -1.38 -9.11 2.46
CA PRO A 107 -2.03 -10.04 1.55
C PRO A 107 -3.26 -9.42 0.88
N PHE A 108 -3.47 -9.77 -0.38
CA PHE A 108 -4.66 -9.40 -1.12
C PHE A 108 -5.87 -10.19 -0.61
N SER A 109 -6.94 -9.50 -0.26
CA SER A 109 -8.16 -10.09 0.32
C SER A 109 -9.35 -10.12 -0.65
N GLY A 110 -9.19 -9.57 -1.84
CA GLY A 110 -10.23 -9.49 -2.87
C GLY A 110 -10.33 -8.08 -3.45
N THR A 111 -11.00 -7.94 -4.59
CA THR A 111 -11.22 -6.65 -5.23
C THR A 111 -12.12 -5.79 -4.37
N CYS A 112 -11.67 -4.58 -4.02
CA CYS A 112 -12.39 -3.64 -3.15
C CYS A 112 -12.74 -4.21 -1.76
N VAL A 113 -11.99 -5.19 -1.29
CA VAL A 113 -12.12 -5.77 0.05
C VAL A 113 -10.96 -5.26 0.91
N ALA A 114 -11.27 -4.73 2.10
CA ALA A 114 -10.26 -4.28 3.04
C ALA A 114 -9.36 -5.47 3.44
N PRO A 115 -8.03 -5.37 3.25
CA PRO A 115 -7.11 -6.40 3.72
C PRO A 115 -7.07 -6.43 5.25
N HIS A 116 -6.65 -7.56 5.82
CA HIS A 116 -6.33 -7.62 7.24
C HIS A 116 -5.09 -6.77 7.52
N ALA A 117 -5.21 -5.80 8.42
CA ALA A 117 -4.08 -4.96 8.81
C ALA A 117 -2.98 -5.80 9.48
N VAL A 118 -1.74 -5.53 9.08
CA VAL A 118 -0.55 -6.19 9.67
C VAL A 118 -0.05 -5.33 10.83
N ASP A 119 0.18 -5.95 11.98
CA ASP A 119 0.81 -5.28 13.11
C ASP A 119 2.34 -5.46 13.02
N LEU A 120 3.04 -4.34 12.94
CA LEU A 120 4.50 -4.29 12.90
C LEU A 120 5.04 -3.65 14.18
N ASP A 121 5.70 -4.45 15.01
CA ASP A 121 6.42 -3.95 16.17
C ASP A 121 7.93 -3.93 15.88
N VAL A 122 8.51 -2.76 15.94
CA VAL A 122 9.92 -2.52 15.62
C VAL A 122 10.69 -2.28 16.92
N VAL A 123 11.77 -3.01 17.11
CA VAL A 123 12.68 -2.78 18.24
C VAL A 123 13.78 -1.81 17.81
N MET A 124 13.88 -0.69 18.52
CA MET A 124 14.87 0.37 18.24
C MET A 124 15.94 0.40 19.32
N THR A 125 17.18 0.54 18.89
CA THR A 125 18.35 0.60 19.78
C THR A 125 18.79 2.03 19.96
N PRO A 126 18.96 2.51 21.23
CA PRO A 126 19.49 3.85 21.48
C PRO A 126 20.89 4.02 20.88
N LEU A 127 21.15 5.18 20.30
CA LEU A 127 22.49 5.60 19.88
C LEU A 127 23.29 6.02 21.11
N ARG A 128 24.55 5.64 21.12
CA ARG A 128 25.49 6.07 22.18
C ARG A 128 26.16 7.38 21.83
#